data_da6b3048e92136d52f280258539fece2
#
_entry.id   da6b3048e92136d52f280258539fece2
#
_cell.length_a   1.000
_cell.length_b   1.000
_cell.length_c   1.000
_cell.angle_alpha   90.00
_cell.angle_beta   90.00
_cell.angle_gamma   90.00
#
_symmetry.space_group_name_H-M   'P 1'
#
loop_
_entity.id
_entity.type
_entity.pdbx_description
1 polymer ?
#
loop_
_entity_poly.entity_id
_entity_poly.type
_entity_poly.pdbx_seq_one_letter_code
_entity_poly.pdbx_strand_id
1 'polypeptide(L)'
;MRLIFVRHGEPDYAHDCLTETGKRQAAAASVRLASEGITRVFSSPNGRAKETASYTADRLGLPVTVLDFMHEIDWGDLSGNAMRNDGHPWSLSDMMLADEDLSLCAVDWR
;
A
#
# COMPACT_ATOMS: atom_id res chain seq x y z
N MET A 1 -3.92 1.64 -23.74
CA MET A 1 -3.11 1.78 -22.52
C MET A 1 -3.43 0.63 -21.58
N ARG A 2 -2.42 0.05 -20.97
CA ARG A 2 -2.58 -1.04 -20.00
C ARG A 2 -2.01 -0.60 -18.65
N LEU A 3 -2.77 -0.78 -17.59
CA LEU A 3 -2.35 -0.51 -16.22
C LEU A 3 -2.20 -1.83 -15.47
N ILE A 4 -1.07 -1.99 -14.79
CA ILE A 4 -0.81 -3.14 -13.94
C ILE A 4 -0.71 -2.63 -12.51
N PHE A 5 -1.58 -3.12 -11.64
CA PHE A 5 -1.56 -2.80 -10.23
C PHE A 5 -0.83 -3.90 -9.47
N VAL A 6 0.12 -3.49 -8.66
CA VAL A 6 0.93 -4.41 -7.85
C VAL A 6 0.77 -4.02 -6.39
N ARG A 7 0.37 -4.97 -5.57
CA ARG A 7 0.33 -4.76 -4.13
C ARG A 7 1.76 -4.83 -3.58
N HIS A 8 2.03 -4.00 -2.56
CA HIS A 8 3.33 -4.05 -1.88
C HIS A 8 3.61 -5.44 -1.30
N GLY A 9 4.88 -5.77 -1.16
CA GLY A 9 5.32 -6.99 -0.48
C GLY A 9 4.99 -6.95 1.01
N GLU A 10 5.32 -8.03 1.71
CA GLU A 10 5.06 -8.13 3.15
C GLU A 10 5.64 -6.93 3.88
N PRO A 11 4.79 -6.16 4.58
CA PRO A 11 5.22 -4.91 5.18
C PRO A 11 5.67 -5.07 6.62
N ASP A 12 6.60 -4.21 7.02
CA ASP A 12 6.80 -3.80 8.38
C ASP A 12 6.10 -2.44 8.55
N TYR A 13 4.91 -2.44 9.09
CA TYR A 13 4.11 -1.22 9.23
C TYR A 13 4.73 -0.23 10.22
N ALA A 14 5.45 -0.70 11.22
CA ALA A 14 6.06 0.17 12.22
C ALA A 14 7.12 1.09 11.61
N HIS A 15 7.81 0.62 10.59
CA HIS A 15 8.89 1.36 9.91
C HIS A 15 8.52 1.77 8.48
N ASP A 16 7.31 1.44 8.05
CA ASP A 16 6.83 1.67 6.67
C ASP A 16 7.82 1.22 5.61
N CYS A 17 8.26 -0.02 5.74
CA CYS A 17 9.18 -0.65 4.81
C CYS A 17 8.78 -2.12 4.59
N LEU A 18 9.55 -2.84 3.79
CA LEU A 18 9.37 -4.26 3.59
C LEU A 18 10.16 -5.08 4.60
N THR A 19 9.61 -6.22 4.99
CA THR A 19 10.37 -7.26 5.68
C THR A 19 11.33 -7.94 4.70
N GLU A 20 12.22 -8.80 5.20
CA GLU A 20 13.09 -9.59 4.31
C GLU A 20 12.27 -10.48 3.35
N THR A 21 11.16 -11.04 3.83
CA THR A 21 10.21 -11.76 2.97
C THR A 21 9.59 -10.84 1.92
N GLY A 22 9.17 -9.63 2.32
CA GLY A 22 8.62 -8.64 1.40
C GLY A 22 9.59 -8.22 0.32
N LYS A 23 10.86 -8.07 0.65
CA LYS A 23 11.92 -7.77 -0.33
C LYS A 23 12.08 -8.90 -1.35
N ARG A 24 12.05 -10.15 -0.90
CA ARG A 24 12.09 -11.31 -1.80
C ARG A 24 10.86 -11.36 -2.72
N GLN A 25 9.69 -11.02 -2.19
CA GLN A 25 8.47 -10.93 -2.97
C GLN A 25 8.56 -9.85 -4.04
N ALA A 26 9.05 -8.66 -3.67
CA ALA A 26 9.25 -7.55 -4.61
C ALA A 26 10.26 -7.90 -5.71
N ALA A 27 11.35 -8.56 -5.35
CA ALA A 27 12.34 -9.03 -6.30
C ALA A 27 11.75 -10.05 -7.28
N ALA A 28 10.99 -11.02 -6.78
CA ALA A 28 10.31 -12.02 -7.63
C ALA A 28 9.30 -11.36 -8.56
N ALA A 29 8.51 -10.41 -8.05
CA ALA A 29 7.57 -9.64 -8.86
C ALA A 29 8.28 -8.87 -9.98
N SER A 30 9.44 -8.28 -9.69
CA SER A 30 10.22 -7.53 -10.69
C SER A 30 10.67 -8.40 -11.86
N VAL A 31 11.02 -9.65 -11.58
CA VAL A 31 11.38 -10.62 -12.62
C VAL A 31 10.18 -10.89 -13.53
N ARG A 32 9.02 -11.12 -12.92
CA ARG A 32 7.77 -11.35 -13.66
C ARG A 32 7.35 -10.15 -14.50
N LEU A 33 7.47 -8.95 -13.93
CA LEU A 33 7.05 -7.71 -14.57
C LEU A 33 8.01 -7.27 -15.69
N ALA A 34 9.25 -7.72 -15.66
CA ALA A 34 10.25 -7.33 -16.66
C ALA A 34 9.84 -7.68 -18.11
N SER A 35 8.99 -8.69 -18.29
CA SER A 35 8.51 -9.11 -19.62
C SER A 35 7.20 -8.45 -20.05
N GLU A 36 6.65 -7.54 -19.27
CA GLU A 36 5.32 -6.98 -19.51
C GLU A 36 5.33 -5.68 -20.35
N GLY A 37 6.49 -5.23 -20.79
CA GLY A 37 6.59 -4.03 -21.62
C GLY A 37 6.32 -2.74 -20.85
N ILE A 38 6.66 -2.70 -19.58
CA ILE A 38 6.42 -1.54 -18.73
C ILE A 38 7.30 -0.37 -19.15
N THR A 39 6.69 0.79 -19.33
CA THR A 39 7.37 2.03 -19.73
C THR A 39 7.39 3.07 -18.61
N ARG A 40 6.54 2.97 -17.61
CA ARG A 40 6.45 3.88 -16.49
C ARG A 40 6.12 3.14 -15.21
N VAL A 41 6.72 3.59 -14.11
CA VAL A 41 6.49 3.03 -12.78
C VAL A 41 6.00 4.14 -11.87
N PHE A 42 4.86 3.91 -11.24
CA PHE A 42 4.26 4.81 -10.26
C PHE A 42 4.16 4.13 -8.91
N SER A 43 4.19 4.92 -7.85
CA SER A 43 4.03 4.42 -6.49
C SER A 43 3.20 5.39 -5.66
N SER A 44 2.50 4.86 -4.67
CA SER A 44 1.98 5.68 -3.58
C SER A 44 3.14 6.23 -2.74
N PRO A 45 2.89 7.25 -1.90
CA PRO A 45 3.96 7.83 -1.07
C PRO A 45 4.40 6.95 0.10
N ASN A 46 3.69 5.86 0.38
CA ASN A 46 4.06 4.97 1.47
C ASN A 46 5.40 4.27 1.21
N GLY A 47 6.24 4.20 2.24
CA GLY A 47 7.60 3.64 2.12
C GLY A 47 7.60 2.21 1.61
N ARG A 48 6.69 1.36 2.13
CA ARG A 48 6.55 -0.03 1.68
C ARG A 48 6.18 -0.16 0.20
N ALA A 49 5.38 0.78 -0.32
CA ALA A 49 5.01 0.78 -1.74
C ALA A 49 6.16 1.27 -2.62
N LYS A 50 6.85 2.34 -2.20
CA LYS A 50 8.03 2.84 -2.90
C LYS A 50 9.13 1.79 -2.97
N GLU A 51 9.37 1.10 -1.86
CA GLU A 51 10.36 0.04 -1.82
C GLU A 51 9.99 -1.12 -2.76
N THR A 52 8.73 -1.54 -2.77
CA THR A 52 8.27 -2.57 -3.70
C THR A 52 8.47 -2.14 -5.16
N ALA A 53 8.09 -0.91 -5.49
CA ALA A 53 8.21 -0.37 -6.85
C ALA A 53 9.67 -0.25 -7.29
N SER A 54 10.59 0.04 -6.36
CA SER A 54 12.00 0.23 -6.68
C SER A 54 12.65 -1.00 -7.30
N TYR A 55 12.23 -2.19 -6.90
CA TYR A 55 12.77 -3.44 -7.47
C TYR A 55 12.49 -3.55 -8.97
N THR A 56 11.27 -3.23 -9.39
CA THR A 56 10.92 -3.24 -10.82
C THR A 56 11.56 -2.07 -11.56
N ALA A 57 11.51 -0.88 -10.96
CA ALA A 57 12.10 0.31 -11.57
C ALA A 57 13.60 0.16 -11.81
N ASP A 58 14.33 -0.36 -10.83
CA ASP A 58 15.77 -0.59 -10.94
C ASP A 58 16.08 -1.63 -12.02
N ARG A 59 15.30 -2.71 -12.08
CA ARG A 59 15.48 -3.75 -13.08
C ARG A 59 15.27 -3.22 -14.50
N LEU A 60 14.33 -2.30 -14.69
CA LEU A 60 13.99 -1.74 -15.99
C LEU A 60 14.74 -0.45 -16.32
N GLY A 61 15.53 0.08 -15.39
CA GLY A 61 16.21 1.36 -15.57
C GLY A 61 15.25 2.54 -15.66
N LEU A 62 14.12 2.48 -14.97
CA LEU A 62 13.10 3.52 -14.97
C LEU A 62 13.06 4.25 -13.63
N PRO A 63 12.70 5.55 -13.62
CA PRO A 63 12.44 6.25 -12.38
C PRO A 63 11.08 5.83 -11.80
N VAL A 64 10.94 5.96 -10.48
CA VAL A 64 9.64 5.83 -9.80
C VAL A 64 9.04 7.22 -9.66
N THR A 65 7.82 7.39 -10.16
CA THR A 65 7.04 8.61 -9.96
C THR A 65 6.08 8.40 -8.79
N VAL A 66 6.22 9.22 -7.76
CA VAL A 66 5.36 9.14 -6.58
C VAL A 66 4.09 9.95 -6.82
N LEU A 67 2.95 9.35 -6.59
CA LEU A 67 1.63 9.98 -6.71
C LEU A 67 1.07 10.19 -5.31
N ASP A 68 1.15 11.41 -4.81
CA ASP A 68 0.80 11.74 -3.43
C ASP A 68 -0.68 11.45 -3.10
N PHE A 69 -1.55 11.58 -4.09
CA PHE A 69 -2.98 11.30 -3.90
C PHE A 69 -3.30 9.81 -3.71
N MET A 70 -2.34 8.92 -3.95
CA MET A 70 -2.52 7.47 -3.79
C MET A 70 -2.09 6.97 -2.41
N HIS A 71 -2.00 7.86 -1.43
CA HIS A 71 -1.73 7.44 -0.05
C HIS A 71 -2.82 6.50 0.47
N GLU A 72 -2.47 5.71 1.48
CA GLU A 72 -3.42 4.84 2.17
C GLU A 72 -4.59 5.65 2.73
N ILE A 73 -5.76 5.04 2.79
CA ILE A 73 -6.94 5.65 3.42
C ILE A 73 -6.61 5.96 4.88
N ASP A 74 -6.89 7.18 5.28
CA ASP A 74 -6.82 7.57 6.68
C ASP A 74 -8.10 7.09 7.37
N TRP A 75 -7.97 6.06 8.20
CA TRP A 75 -9.09 5.48 8.92
C TRP A 75 -9.57 6.32 10.11
N GLY A 76 -8.88 7.42 10.41
CA GLY A 76 -9.20 8.28 11.54
C GLY A 76 -8.66 7.76 12.86
N ASP A 77 -9.05 8.44 13.93
CA ASP A 77 -8.66 8.04 15.29
C ASP A 77 -9.65 7.04 15.85
N LEU A 78 -9.27 5.78 15.82
CA LEU A 78 -10.05 4.69 16.37
C LEU A 78 -9.57 4.25 17.77
N SER A 79 -8.63 4.99 18.34
CA SER A 79 -7.99 4.61 19.60
C SER A 79 -8.95 4.51 20.80
N GLY A 80 -10.04 5.27 20.78
CA GLY A 80 -11.07 5.21 21.81
C GLY A 80 -12.11 4.11 21.61
N ASN A 81 -12.12 3.49 20.47
CA ASN A 81 -13.04 2.41 20.14
C ASN A 81 -12.25 1.12 20.22
N ALA A 82 -12.55 0.27 21.16
CA ALA A 82 -11.93 -1.02 21.35
C ALA A 82 -11.38 -1.58 20.05
N MET A 83 -10.35 -0.94 19.54
CA MET A 83 -9.56 -1.50 18.50
C MET A 83 -9.22 -2.88 18.97
N ARG A 84 -9.82 -3.81 18.36
CA ARG A 84 -9.41 -5.17 18.55
C ARG A 84 -7.97 -5.18 18.14
N ASN A 85 -7.19 -5.24 19.04
CA ASN A 85 -5.81 -5.03 19.16
C ASN A 85 -4.90 -5.86 18.27
N ASP A 86 -5.37 -6.31 17.13
CA ASP A 86 -4.52 -6.92 16.12
C ASP A 86 -3.88 -5.88 15.19
N GLY A 87 -4.29 -4.61 15.31
CA GLY A 87 -3.78 -3.52 14.48
C GLY A 87 -4.08 -3.68 13.00
N HIS A 88 -4.96 -4.59 12.64
CA HIS A 88 -5.22 -4.93 11.25
C HIS A 88 -6.36 -4.07 10.69
N PRO A 89 -6.18 -3.44 9.52
CA PRO A 89 -7.24 -2.64 8.89
C PRO A 89 -8.54 -3.42 8.70
N TRP A 90 -8.45 -4.72 8.54
CA TRP A 90 -9.60 -5.59 8.36
C TRP A 90 -10.49 -5.72 9.58
N SER A 91 -9.91 -5.64 10.77
CA SER A 91 -10.70 -5.67 12.02
C SER A 91 -11.44 -4.36 12.25
N LEU A 92 -11.03 -3.28 11.60
CA LEU A 92 -11.68 -1.98 11.70
C LEU A 92 -12.82 -1.83 10.71
N SER A 93 -12.80 -2.57 9.60
CA SER A 93 -13.82 -2.44 8.56
C SER A 93 -15.22 -2.78 9.08
N ASP A 94 -15.33 -3.79 9.93
CA ASP A 94 -16.62 -4.18 10.53
C ASP A 94 -17.17 -3.08 11.43
N MET A 95 -16.32 -2.41 12.19
CA MET A 95 -16.71 -1.28 13.02
C MET A 95 -17.17 -0.10 12.17
N MET A 96 -16.49 0.16 11.07
CA MET A 96 -16.84 1.25 10.17
C MET A 96 -18.14 0.97 9.42
N LEU A 97 -18.37 -0.27 9.03
CA LEU A 97 -19.63 -0.68 8.40
C LEU A 97 -20.82 -0.59 9.35
N ALA A 98 -20.59 -0.75 10.65
CA ALA A 98 -21.61 -0.60 11.69
C ALA A 98 -21.87 0.86 12.07
N ASP A 99 -21.03 1.80 11.65
CA ASP A 99 -21.17 3.23 11.92
C ASP A 99 -21.99 3.88 10.80
N GLU A 100 -23.27 4.02 11.01
CA GLU A 100 -24.19 4.58 10.02
C GLU A 100 -23.83 5.99 9.57
N ASP A 101 -23.23 6.78 10.45
CA ASP A 101 -22.83 8.14 10.17
C ASP A 101 -21.43 8.26 9.60
N LEU A 102 -20.68 7.17 9.56
CA LEU A 102 -19.27 7.14 9.13
C LEU A 102 -18.38 8.13 9.91
N SER A 103 -18.75 8.36 11.16
CA SER A 103 -18.09 9.36 12.01
C SER A 103 -16.71 8.93 12.48
N LEU A 104 -16.41 7.63 12.43
CA LEU A 104 -15.12 7.08 12.81
C LEU A 104 -14.06 7.22 11.71
N CYS A 105 -14.47 7.54 10.50
CA CYS A 105 -13.56 7.66 9.38
C CYS A 105 -13.11 9.11 9.19
N ALA A 106 -11.81 9.31 8.95
CA ALA A 106 -11.27 10.62 8.64
C ALA A 106 -11.64 11.09 7.22
N VAL A 107 -12.11 10.19 6.38
CA VAL A 107 -12.52 10.49 5.00
C VAL A 107 -14.03 10.70 4.96
N ASP A 108 -14.47 11.79 4.35
CA ASP A 108 -15.89 12.01 4.13
C ASP A 108 -16.36 11.21 2.91
N TRP A 109 -17.13 10.18 3.19
CA TRP A 109 -17.70 9.30 2.16
C TRP A 109 -19.00 9.82 1.56
N ARG A 110 -19.55 10.87 2.12
CA ARG A 110 -20.81 11.49 1.69
C ARG A 110 -20.57 12.56 0.64
#